data_f4282ecf764a851092374005a0de4e84
#
_entry.id   f4282ecf764a851092374005a0de4e84
#
_cell.length_a   1.000
_cell.length_b   1.000
_cell.length_c   1.000
_cell.angle_alpha   90.00
_cell.angle_beta   90.00
_cell.angle_gamma   90.00
#
_symmetry.space_group_name_H-M   'P 1'
#
loop_
_entity.id
_entity.type
_entity.pdbx_description
1 polymer ?
#
loop_
_entity_poly.entity_id
_entity_poly.type
_entity_poly.pdbx_seq_one_letter_code
_entity_poly.pdbx_strand_id
1 'polypeptide(L)'
;MVNELDGAVVVDFPLRGERWVAVNTPGDRVPSHGTDMLGQRFAYDLLMVDTRRGLRYHPAGILRGFVIGVRTRDCYAWGATIHAPFDGEIVQAADGISERSWIHPLLEPVLAFKNAVTFSPARLPLVLGNHVIIRSGGVFAGFAHLVPGSVAVKPGEIVRSGDVLGRVGHTGNSTAPHLHFQLMDSPDLMRAKGVPCAFRSYEVMRNGGWERVENGVPRKVDRIRYPGVAT
;
A
#
# COMPACT_ATOMS: atom_id res chain seq x y z
N MET A 1 26.80 -6.81 -9.64
CA MET A 1 25.35 -6.60 -9.85
C MET A 1 25.04 -5.21 -9.34
N VAL A 2 24.57 -4.30 -10.21
CA VAL A 2 24.05 -2.99 -9.77
C VAL A 2 22.86 -3.30 -8.88
N ASN A 3 22.87 -2.80 -7.65
CA ASN A 3 21.74 -2.96 -6.77
C ASN A 3 20.59 -2.12 -7.37
N GLU A 4 19.50 -2.74 -7.80
CA GLU A 4 18.36 -2.04 -8.43
C GLU A 4 17.71 -0.98 -7.51
N LEU A 5 18.09 -0.95 -6.25
CA LEU A 5 17.66 0.04 -5.25
C LEU A 5 18.69 1.16 -5.03
N ASP A 6 19.82 1.15 -5.76
CA ASP A 6 20.78 2.25 -5.70
C ASP A 6 20.13 3.54 -6.25
N GLY A 7 20.25 4.63 -5.49
CA GLY A 7 19.58 5.89 -5.83
C GLY A 7 18.08 5.94 -5.48
N ALA A 8 17.60 5.06 -4.61
CA ALA A 8 16.21 5.08 -4.14
C ALA A 8 15.83 6.44 -3.54
N VAL A 9 14.66 6.94 -3.92
CA VAL A 9 14.09 8.16 -3.34
C VAL A 9 13.67 7.87 -1.90
N VAL A 10 14.17 8.67 -0.96
CA VAL A 10 13.87 8.53 0.46
C VAL A 10 12.64 9.34 0.83
N VAL A 11 11.63 8.66 1.36
CA VAL A 11 10.33 9.25 1.74
C VAL A 11 9.94 8.82 3.16
N ASP A 12 8.98 9.51 3.78
CA ASP A 12 8.46 9.10 5.08
C ASP A 12 7.52 7.90 4.95
N PHE A 13 7.44 7.08 6.01
CA PHE A 13 6.55 5.91 5.99
C PHE A 13 5.08 6.36 6.01
N PRO A 14 4.23 5.91 5.07
CA PRO A 14 2.90 6.50 4.87
C PRO A 14 1.84 6.05 5.88
N LEU A 15 2.18 5.16 6.81
CA LEU A 15 1.26 4.59 7.80
C LEU A 15 1.83 4.75 9.20
N ARG A 16 0.98 4.85 10.22
CA ARG A 16 1.39 4.94 11.62
C ARG A 16 0.97 3.71 12.41
N GLY A 17 1.59 3.53 13.58
CA GLY A 17 1.33 2.42 14.47
C GLY A 17 2.22 1.22 14.22
N GLU A 18 1.85 0.09 14.78
CA GLU A 18 2.62 -1.17 14.76
C GLU A 18 1.84 -2.29 14.06
N ARG A 19 2.49 -3.43 13.86
CA ARG A 19 1.98 -4.65 13.21
C ARG A 19 1.88 -4.57 11.69
N TRP A 20 2.58 -3.63 11.04
CA TRP A 20 2.69 -3.59 9.60
C TRP A 20 3.68 -4.62 9.07
N VAL A 21 3.37 -5.19 7.92
CA VAL A 21 4.26 -6.05 7.12
C VAL A 21 4.15 -5.65 5.66
N ALA A 22 5.25 -5.74 4.91
CA ALA A 22 5.28 -5.52 3.48
C ALA A 22 5.13 -6.89 2.77
N VAL A 23 3.90 -7.29 2.43
CA VAL A 23 3.63 -8.62 1.84
C VAL A 23 4.12 -8.73 0.39
N ASN A 24 4.15 -7.63 -0.34
CA ASN A 24 4.90 -7.43 -1.57
C ASN A 24 5.84 -6.24 -1.37
N THR A 25 7.11 -6.41 -1.74
CA THR A 25 8.15 -5.41 -1.49
C THR A 25 9.34 -5.61 -2.42
N PRO A 26 9.99 -4.53 -2.88
CA PRO A 26 11.24 -4.61 -3.64
C PRO A 26 12.42 -5.11 -2.78
N GLY A 27 12.29 -5.15 -1.45
CA GLY A 27 13.29 -5.72 -0.55
C GLY A 27 13.47 -7.24 -0.66
N ASP A 28 12.50 -7.95 -1.24
CA ASP A 28 12.58 -9.39 -1.47
C ASP A 28 12.75 -9.76 -2.94
N ARG A 29 12.11 -9.02 -3.83
CA ARG A 29 12.23 -9.25 -5.28
C ARG A 29 11.89 -7.99 -6.08
N VAL A 30 12.49 -7.87 -7.25
CA VAL A 30 12.16 -6.84 -8.26
C VAL A 30 11.89 -7.57 -9.59
N PRO A 31 10.75 -7.30 -10.25
CA PRO A 31 9.61 -6.47 -9.86
C PRO A 31 8.85 -7.05 -8.66
N SER A 32 8.49 -6.19 -7.70
CA SER A 32 7.84 -6.62 -6.44
C SER A 32 6.50 -7.32 -6.67
N HIS A 33 5.75 -6.88 -7.67
CA HIS A 33 4.44 -7.43 -8.08
C HIS A 33 4.54 -8.37 -9.29
N GLY A 34 5.78 -8.78 -9.69
CA GLY A 34 5.99 -9.65 -10.85
C GLY A 34 5.74 -8.99 -12.20
N THR A 35 5.58 -7.67 -12.25
CA THR A 35 5.36 -6.88 -13.47
C THR A 35 5.96 -5.49 -13.35
N ASP A 36 6.36 -4.92 -14.50
CA ASP A 36 6.78 -3.51 -14.62
C ASP A 36 5.61 -2.59 -15.02
N MET A 37 4.44 -3.16 -15.33
CA MET A 37 3.28 -2.39 -15.77
C MET A 37 2.77 -1.47 -14.65
N LEU A 38 2.14 -0.37 -15.03
CA LEU A 38 1.49 0.59 -14.13
C LEU A 38 2.43 1.22 -13.07
N GLY A 39 3.74 1.21 -13.33
CA GLY A 39 4.73 1.73 -12.39
C GLY A 39 5.00 0.84 -11.17
N GLN A 40 4.57 -0.44 -11.17
CA GLN A 40 4.58 -1.32 -9.99
C GLN A 40 5.93 -2.01 -9.71
N ARG A 41 6.99 -1.73 -10.48
CA ARG A 41 8.29 -2.41 -10.34
C ARG A 41 8.79 -2.44 -8.90
N PHE A 42 8.65 -1.32 -8.17
CA PHE A 42 9.13 -1.12 -6.80
C PHE A 42 8.00 -0.84 -5.81
N ALA A 43 6.77 -1.28 -6.11
CA ALA A 43 5.61 -1.05 -5.27
C ALA A 43 5.64 -1.88 -3.98
N TYR A 44 4.93 -1.40 -2.97
CA TYR A 44 4.73 -2.04 -1.68
C TYR A 44 3.25 -2.33 -1.46
N ASP A 45 2.94 -3.53 -0.94
CA ASP A 45 1.65 -3.80 -0.32
C ASP A 45 1.85 -3.92 1.20
N LEU A 46 1.35 -2.91 1.91
CA LEU A 46 1.48 -2.80 3.35
C LEU A 46 0.22 -3.30 4.05
N LEU A 47 0.33 -4.41 4.74
CA LEU A 47 -0.76 -5.10 5.43
C LEU A 47 -0.55 -5.04 6.94
N MET A 48 -1.65 -4.92 7.72
CA MET A 48 -1.56 -5.03 9.18
C MET A 48 -1.95 -6.44 9.63
N VAL A 49 -1.10 -7.05 10.47
CA VAL A 49 -1.27 -8.45 10.90
C VAL A 49 -1.16 -8.62 12.42
N ASP A 50 -1.80 -9.66 12.93
CA ASP A 50 -1.55 -10.16 14.30
C ASP A 50 -0.43 -11.20 14.26
N THR A 51 0.76 -10.77 14.63
CA THR A 51 1.97 -11.59 14.59
C THR A 51 2.01 -12.66 15.68
N ARG A 52 1.17 -12.57 16.73
CA ARG A 52 1.05 -13.60 17.77
C ARG A 52 0.34 -14.86 17.25
N ARG A 53 -0.41 -14.71 16.17
CA ARG A 53 -1.21 -15.76 15.53
C ARG A 53 -0.77 -16.07 14.09
N GLY A 54 0.50 -15.85 13.76
CA GLY A 54 1.00 -15.88 12.40
C GLY A 54 0.69 -14.58 11.65
N LEU A 55 0.69 -14.62 10.33
CA LEU A 55 0.38 -13.41 9.51
C LEU A 55 -1.13 -13.26 9.29
N ARG A 56 -1.92 -13.30 10.36
CA ARG A 56 -3.37 -13.11 10.24
C ARG A 56 -3.70 -11.64 10.12
N TYR A 57 -4.46 -11.28 9.11
CA TYR A 57 -4.92 -9.92 8.86
C TYR A 57 -6.32 -9.62 9.44
N HIS A 58 -6.92 -10.57 10.18
CA HIS A 58 -8.25 -10.45 10.78
C HIS A 58 -8.37 -11.26 12.09
N PRO A 59 -9.31 -10.92 13.01
CA PRO A 59 -9.48 -11.60 14.30
C PRO A 59 -10.21 -12.96 14.23
N ALA A 60 -10.97 -13.22 13.15
CA ALA A 60 -11.79 -14.44 13.02
C ALA A 60 -10.93 -15.70 13.10
N GLY A 61 -11.48 -16.78 13.66
CA GLY A 61 -10.83 -18.08 13.69
C GLY A 61 -10.55 -18.63 12.28
N ILE A 62 -9.52 -19.50 12.14
CA ILE A 62 -9.07 -20.03 10.84
C ILE A 62 -10.24 -20.68 10.10
N LEU A 63 -10.93 -21.63 10.76
CA LEU A 63 -12.02 -22.38 10.13
C LEU A 63 -13.16 -21.47 9.65
N ARG A 64 -13.57 -20.53 10.52
CA ARG A 64 -14.62 -19.57 10.17
C ARG A 64 -14.20 -18.67 9.00
N GLY A 65 -12.97 -18.15 9.03
CA GLY A 65 -12.46 -17.30 7.96
C GLY A 65 -12.39 -18.03 6.62
N PHE A 66 -12.04 -19.32 6.63
CA PHE A 66 -11.98 -20.13 5.41
C PHE A 66 -13.35 -20.52 4.86
N VAL A 67 -14.32 -20.86 5.73
CA VAL A 67 -15.64 -21.38 5.30
C VAL A 67 -16.63 -20.25 5.01
N ILE A 68 -16.67 -19.23 5.88
CA ILE A 68 -17.66 -18.14 5.80
C ILE A 68 -17.06 -16.87 5.18
N GLY A 69 -15.73 -16.73 5.24
CA GLY A 69 -15.05 -15.46 4.96
C GLY A 69 -15.05 -14.51 6.17
N VAL A 70 -14.55 -13.30 5.95
CA VAL A 70 -14.45 -12.24 6.94
C VAL A 70 -15.04 -10.94 6.42
N ARG A 71 -15.63 -10.15 7.31
CA ARG A 71 -16.06 -8.80 6.93
C ARG A 71 -14.83 -7.95 6.68
N THR A 72 -14.86 -7.17 5.60
CA THR A 72 -13.76 -6.27 5.22
C THR A 72 -13.39 -5.33 6.36
N ARG A 73 -14.39 -4.80 7.07
CA ARG A 73 -14.21 -3.87 8.20
C ARG A 73 -13.60 -4.50 9.45
N ASP A 74 -13.60 -5.82 9.57
CA ASP A 74 -12.99 -6.53 10.69
C ASP A 74 -11.49 -6.78 10.48
N CYS A 75 -10.95 -6.48 9.31
CA CYS A 75 -9.54 -6.61 9.00
C CYS A 75 -8.72 -5.51 9.67
N TYR A 76 -7.55 -5.84 10.20
CA TYR A 76 -6.77 -4.93 11.04
C TYR A 76 -6.30 -3.66 10.32
N ALA A 77 -5.97 -3.75 9.03
CA ALA A 77 -5.53 -2.60 8.23
C ALA A 77 -6.69 -1.69 7.80
N TRP A 78 -7.93 -2.20 7.78
CA TRP A 78 -9.07 -1.44 7.29
C TRP A 78 -9.31 -0.19 8.13
N GLY A 79 -9.46 0.95 7.47
CA GLY A 79 -9.69 2.24 8.12
C GLY A 79 -8.44 2.90 8.71
N ALA A 80 -7.25 2.27 8.63
CA ALA A 80 -6.00 2.90 9.05
C ALA A 80 -5.72 4.15 8.21
N THR A 81 -5.26 5.23 8.87
CA THR A 81 -5.01 6.52 8.21
C THR A 81 -3.76 6.44 7.33
N ILE A 82 -3.88 6.97 6.12
CA ILE A 82 -2.78 7.11 5.16
C ILE A 82 -2.29 8.55 5.22
N HIS A 83 -0.98 8.74 5.27
CA HIS A 83 -0.32 10.03 5.35
C HIS A 83 0.54 10.31 4.12
N ALA A 84 0.66 11.58 3.74
CA ALA A 84 1.57 12.03 2.70
C ALA A 84 3.03 11.73 3.13
N PRO A 85 3.86 11.13 2.25
CA PRO A 85 5.22 10.73 2.59
C PRO A 85 6.25 11.85 2.33
N PHE A 86 5.81 12.97 1.76
CA PHE A 86 6.58 14.17 1.44
C PHE A 86 5.65 15.34 1.11
N ASP A 87 6.21 16.55 1.07
CA ASP A 87 5.50 17.75 0.62
C ASP A 87 5.27 17.70 -0.89
N GLY A 88 4.04 18.01 -1.34
CA GLY A 88 3.73 17.94 -2.76
C GLY A 88 2.34 18.45 -3.11
N GLU A 89 1.99 18.31 -4.37
CA GLU A 89 0.69 18.67 -4.95
C GLU A 89 -0.11 17.39 -5.27
N ILE A 90 -1.37 17.36 -4.90
CA ILE A 90 -2.31 16.32 -5.32
C ILE A 90 -2.60 16.48 -6.82
N VAL A 91 -2.18 15.50 -7.62
CA VAL A 91 -2.43 15.52 -9.07
C VAL A 91 -3.61 14.64 -9.47
N GLN A 92 -3.93 13.62 -8.66
CA GLN A 92 -5.14 12.81 -8.81
C GLN A 92 -5.72 12.46 -7.45
N ALA A 93 -7.04 12.50 -7.35
CA ALA A 93 -7.81 12.00 -6.21
C ALA A 93 -9.13 11.46 -6.76
N ALA A 94 -9.36 10.16 -6.59
CA ALA A 94 -10.57 9.47 -7.04
C ALA A 94 -11.21 8.73 -5.88
N ASP A 95 -12.50 8.93 -5.72
CA ASP A 95 -13.33 8.30 -4.69
C ASP A 95 -14.67 7.84 -5.29
N GLY A 96 -15.46 7.10 -4.51
CA GLY A 96 -16.81 6.67 -4.89
C GLY A 96 -16.88 5.26 -5.47
N ILE A 97 -15.76 4.56 -5.69
CA ILE A 97 -15.76 3.14 -6.04
C ILE A 97 -16.06 2.35 -4.77
N SER A 98 -17.13 1.52 -4.82
CA SER A 98 -17.54 0.70 -3.68
C SER A 98 -16.54 -0.45 -3.42
N GLU A 99 -16.45 -0.88 -2.15
CA GLU A 99 -15.66 -2.06 -1.76
C GLU A 99 -16.56 -3.27 -1.49
N ARG A 100 -15.99 -4.47 -1.62
CA ARG A 100 -16.66 -5.70 -1.19
C ARG A 100 -16.75 -5.73 0.34
N SER A 101 -17.95 -6.03 0.87
CA SER A 101 -18.18 -6.08 2.32
C SER A 101 -17.60 -7.32 3.00
N TRP A 102 -17.32 -8.37 2.21
CA TRP A 102 -16.78 -9.65 2.64
C TRP A 102 -15.57 -10.05 1.80
N ILE A 103 -14.63 -10.68 2.47
CA ILE A 103 -13.41 -11.24 1.89
C ILE A 103 -13.46 -12.75 2.10
N HIS A 104 -13.29 -13.50 1.02
CA HIS A 104 -13.19 -14.95 1.10
C HIS A 104 -11.82 -15.40 0.58
N PRO A 105 -10.97 -16.00 1.45
CA PRO A 105 -9.59 -16.30 1.10
C PRO A 105 -9.38 -17.13 -0.18
N LEU A 106 -10.36 -17.94 -0.56
CA LEU A 106 -10.32 -18.74 -1.78
C LEU A 106 -10.80 -17.98 -3.02
N LEU A 107 -11.71 -17.02 -2.86
CA LEU A 107 -12.29 -16.28 -3.98
C LEU A 107 -11.45 -15.07 -4.38
N GLU A 108 -10.83 -14.37 -3.41
CA GLU A 108 -10.05 -13.15 -3.70
C GLU A 108 -8.89 -13.40 -4.68
N PRO A 109 -8.07 -14.46 -4.56
CA PRO A 109 -7.03 -14.75 -5.54
C PRO A 109 -7.59 -15.03 -6.95
N VAL A 110 -8.75 -15.71 -7.04
CA VAL A 110 -9.41 -15.99 -8.31
C VAL A 110 -9.91 -14.70 -8.96
N LEU A 111 -10.51 -13.81 -8.18
CA LEU A 111 -10.97 -12.50 -8.66
C LEU A 111 -9.79 -11.64 -9.10
N ALA A 112 -8.71 -11.61 -8.32
CA ALA A 112 -7.49 -10.88 -8.66
C ALA A 112 -6.87 -11.39 -9.96
N PHE A 113 -6.77 -12.70 -10.13
CA PHE A 113 -6.29 -13.33 -11.37
C PHE A 113 -7.20 -12.99 -12.56
N LYS A 114 -8.53 -13.14 -12.41
CA LYS A 114 -9.49 -12.75 -13.46
C LYS A 114 -9.29 -11.29 -13.87
N ASN A 115 -9.16 -10.37 -12.92
CA ASN A 115 -8.94 -8.97 -13.21
C ASN A 115 -7.62 -8.72 -13.94
N ALA A 116 -6.56 -9.45 -13.60
CA ALA A 116 -5.27 -9.37 -14.27
C ALA A 116 -5.36 -9.81 -15.74
N VAL A 117 -5.97 -10.97 -16.01
CA VAL A 117 -6.08 -11.51 -17.39
C VAL A 117 -7.11 -10.78 -18.26
N THR A 118 -8.08 -10.11 -17.65
CA THR A 118 -9.08 -9.28 -18.36
C THR A 118 -8.75 -7.79 -18.32
N PHE A 119 -7.53 -7.43 -17.91
CA PHE A 119 -7.11 -6.04 -17.85
C PHE A 119 -7.19 -5.36 -19.21
N SER A 120 -7.69 -4.14 -19.21
CA SER A 120 -7.62 -3.19 -20.33
C SER A 120 -7.49 -1.77 -19.77
N PRO A 121 -6.99 -0.80 -20.55
CA PRO A 121 -6.86 0.59 -20.09
C PRO A 121 -8.17 1.19 -19.55
N ALA A 122 -9.30 0.86 -20.17
CA ALA A 122 -10.62 1.32 -19.74
C ALA A 122 -11.01 0.78 -18.34
N ARG A 123 -10.41 -0.32 -17.88
CA ARG A 123 -10.67 -0.95 -16.58
C ARG A 123 -9.69 -0.48 -15.49
N LEU A 124 -8.74 0.39 -15.83
CA LEU A 124 -7.74 0.89 -14.87
C LEU A 124 -8.38 1.44 -13.58
N PRO A 125 -9.44 2.29 -13.63
CA PRO A 125 -10.08 2.77 -12.40
C PRO A 125 -10.63 1.64 -11.52
N LEU A 126 -11.14 0.56 -12.13
CA LEU A 126 -11.65 -0.61 -11.41
C LEU A 126 -10.52 -1.45 -10.79
N VAL A 127 -9.31 -1.37 -11.32
CA VAL A 127 -8.13 -2.06 -10.76
C VAL A 127 -7.56 -1.26 -9.59
N LEU A 128 -7.40 0.05 -9.73
CA LEU A 128 -6.88 0.93 -8.68
C LEU A 128 -7.84 1.07 -7.50
N GLY A 129 -9.15 1.09 -7.77
CA GLY A 129 -10.12 1.50 -6.78
C GLY A 129 -10.00 2.99 -6.45
N ASN A 130 -10.41 3.38 -5.26
CA ASN A 130 -10.22 4.73 -4.76
C ASN A 130 -8.74 4.98 -4.52
N HIS A 131 -8.21 6.12 -4.98
CA HIS A 131 -6.78 6.36 -4.98
C HIS A 131 -6.42 7.84 -4.92
N VAL A 132 -5.19 8.10 -4.53
CA VAL A 132 -4.57 9.43 -4.53
C VAL A 132 -3.21 9.35 -5.22
N ILE A 133 -2.83 10.38 -5.99
CA ILE A 133 -1.47 10.55 -6.53
C ILE A 133 -0.97 11.93 -6.15
N ILE A 134 0.20 11.99 -5.51
CA ILE A 134 0.92 13.21 -5.11
C ILE A 134 2.13 13.38 -6.01
N ARG A 135 2.39 14.62 -6.43
CA ARG A 135 3.60 15.01 -7.16
C ARG A 135 4.54 15.80 -6.26
N SER A 136 5.83 15.47 -6.28
CA SER A 136 6.91 16.31 -5.75
C SER A 136 8.07 16.30 -6.75
N GLY A 137 8.32 17.45 -7.38
CA GLY A 137 9.27 17.54 -8.48
C GLY A 137 8.92 16.59 -9.65
N GLY A 138 9.85 15.72 -10.00
CA GLY A 138 9.68 14.68 -11.05
C GLY A 138 9.20 13.34 -10.55
N VAL A 139 8.81 13.20 -9.27
CA VAL A 139 8.38 11.94 -8.64
C VAL A 139 6.91 12.01 -8.26
N PHE A 140 6.20 10.91 -8.48
CA PHE A 140 4.79 10.75 -8.16
C PHE A 140 4.61 9.59 -7.18
N ALA A 141 3.91 9.84 -6.06
CA ALA A 141 3.54 8.80 -5.11
C ALA A 141 2.08 8.40 -5.31
N GLY A 142 1.84 7.11 -5.58
CA GLY A 142 0.52 6.53 -5.76
C GLY A 142 0.08 5.73 -4.53
N PHE A 143 -1.18 5.92 -4.12
CA PHE A 143 -1.86 5.24 -3.01
C PHE A 143 -3.17 4.67 -3.54
N ALA A 144 -3.37 3.36 -3.46
CA ALA A 144 -4.56 2.73 -4.00
C ALA A 144 -5.32 1.91 -2.95
N HIS A 145 -6.54 1.49 -3.33
CA HIS A 145 -7.47 0.66 -2.55
C HIS A 145 -8.09 1.36 -1.34
N LEU A 146 -8.24 2.69 -1.36
CA LEU A 146 -8.77 3.46 -0.23
C LEU A 146 -10.25 3.13 0.06
N VAL A 147 -10.64 3.32 1.34
CA VAL A 147 -12.05 3.19 1.78
C VAL A 147 -12.94 4.17 1.01
N PRO A 148 -14.13 3.75 0.53
CA PRO A 148 -15.08 4.64 -0.11
C PRO A 148 -15.49 5.81 0.82
N GLY A 149 -15.43 7.04 0.30
CA GLY A 149 -15.75 8.27 1.05
C GLY A 149 -14.66 8.72 2.02
N SER A 150 -13.45 8.14 1.94
CA SER A 150 -12.35 8.49 2.85
C SER A 150 -11.27 9.36 2.25
N VAL A 151 -11.28 9.59 0.95
CA VAL A 151 -10.30 10.47 0.29
C VAL A 151 -10.49 11.89 0.82
N ALA A 152 -9.48 12.41 1.51
CA ALA A 152 -9.54 13.65 2.27
C ALA A 152 -8.99 14.88 1.52
N VAL A 153 -8.51 14.68 0.30
CA VAL A 153 -7.80 15.69 -0.50
C VAL A 153 -8.38 15.78 -1.89
N LYS A 154 -8.08 16.89 -2.62
CA LYS A 154 -8.56 17.14 -3.98
C LYS A 154 -7.40 17.51 -4.92
N PRO A 155 -7.52 17.25 -6.22
CA PRO A 155 -6.53 17.70 -7.20
C PRO A 155 -6.28 19.20 -7.10
N GLY A 156 -4.99 19.61 -7.14
CA GLY A 156 -4.52 20.98 -6.97
C GLY A 156 -4.22 21.38 -5.52
N GLU A 157 -4.59 20.59 -4.52
CA GLU A 157 -4.23 20.85 -3.13
C GLU A 157 -2.74 20.60 -2.89
N ILE A 158 -2.11 21.47 -2.08
CA ILE A 158 -0.75 21.28 -1.58
C ILE A 158 -0.82 20.60 -0.23
N VAL A 159 -0.10 19.51 -0.09
CA VAL A 159 0.02 18.74 1.16
C VAL A 159 1.45 18.76 1.66
N ARG A 160 1.59 18.64 3.00
CA ARG A 160 2.86 18.46 3.68
C ARG A 160 3.04 17.00 4.08
N SER A 161 4.29 16.59 4.27
CA SER A 161 4.57 15.28 4.87
C SER A 161 3.82 15.12 6.18
N GLY A 162 3.11 13.98 6.32
CA GLY A 162 2.27 13.68 7.47
C GLY A 162 0.80 14.11 7.36
N ASP A 163 0.41 14.91 6.36
CA ASP A 163 -0.99 15.24 6.12
C ASP A 163 -1.82 14.00 5.76
N VAL A 164 -3.09 14.02 6.17
CA VAL A 164 -4.00 12.88 5.94
C VAL A 164 -4.50 12.88 4.51
N LEU A 165 -4.33 11.75 3.81
CA LEU A 165 -4.78 11.54 2.44
C LEU A 165 -6.10 10.77 2.35
N GLY A 166 -6.35 9.85 3.28
CA GLY A 166 -7.49 8.95 3.28
C GLY A 166 -7.27 7.79 4.23
N ARG A 167 -7.99 6.68 3.97
CA ARG A 167 -7.94 5.48 4.82
C ARG A 167 -7.74 4.21 3.99
N VAL A 168 -6.98 3.27 4.53
CA VAL A 168 -6.75 1.94 3.94
C VAL A 168 -8.06 1.18 3.83
N GLY A 169 -8.40 0.71 2.63
CA GLY A 169 -9.62 -0.03 2.33
C GLY A 169 -9.36 -1.27 1.48
N HIS A 170 -10.37 -1.65 0.68
CA HIS A 170 -10.39 -2.86 -0.12
C HIS A 170 -11.07 -2.63 -1.48
N THR A 171 -11.04 -1.41 -1.99
CA THR A 171 -11.58 -1.10 -3.33
C THR A 171 -10.66 -1.62 -4.42
N GLY A 172 -11.18 -1.79 -5.61
CA GLY A 172 -10.38 -2.22 -6.76
C GLY A 172 -9.94 -3.69 -6.72
N ASN A 173 -8.75 -3.96 -7.27
CA ASN A 173 -8.17 -5.30 -7.37
C ASN A 173 -7.33 -5.64 -6.14
N SER A 174 -7.94 -5.65 -4.98
CA SER A 174 -7.33 -5.96 -3.69
C SER A 174 -7.77 -7.35 -3.21
N THR A 175 -6.88 -8.11 -2.57
CA THR A 175 -7.18 -9.45 -2.01
C THR A 175 -7.46 -9.42 -0.51
N ALA A 176 -7.06 -8.35 0.18
CA ALA A 176 -7.36 -8.05 1.58
C ALA A 176 -7.13 -6.54 1.80
N PRO A 177 -7.73 -5.90 2.82
CA PRO A 177 -7.43 -4.51 3.13
C PRO A 177 -5.95 -4.27 3.37
N HIS A 178 -5.31 -3.50 2.50
CA HIS A 178 -3.90 -3.12 2.55
C HIS A 178 -3.70 -1.78 1.86
N LEU A 179 -2.59 -1.13 2.11
CA LEU A 179 -2.15 0.01 1.33
C LEU A 179 -1.25 -0.50 0.19
N HIS A 180 -1.67 -0.31 -1.05
CA HIS A 180 -0.78 -0.34 -2.20
C HIS A 180 -0.11 1.02 -2.33
N PHE A 181 1.22 1.06 -2.25
CA PHE A 181 2.05 2.27 -2.31
C PHE A 181 3.17 2.11 -3.32
N GLN A 182 3.37 3.11 -4.18
CA GLN A 182 4.47 3.11 -5.16
C GLN A 182 4.96 4.52 -5.46
N LEU A 183 6.23 4.65 -5.88
CA LEU A 183 6.74 5.83 -6.55
C LEU A 183 6.87 5.58 -8.05
N MET A 184 6.61 6.64 -8.84
CA MET A 184 6.58 6.61 -10.30
C MET A 184 7.19 7.87 -10.89
N ASP A 185 7.56 7.81 -12.17
CA ASP A 185 8.05 8.95 -12.96
C ASP A 185 6.93 9.70 -13.71
N SER A 186 5.69 9.22 -13.64
CA SER A 186 4.53 9.81 -14.33
C SER A 186 3.23 9.56 -13.57
N PRO A 187 2.24 10.48 -13.61
CA PRO A 187 0.91 10.22 -13.10
C PRO A 187 0.04 9.39 -14.06
N ASP A 188 0.45 9.25 -15.32
CA ASP A 188 -0.19 8.36 -16.30
C ASP A 188 0.32 6.93 -16.08
N LEU A 189 -0.44 6.15 -15.32
CA LEU A 189 -0.09 4.78 -14.95
C LEU A 189 0.15 3.86 -16.15
N MET A 190 -0.44 4.14 -17.30
CA MET A 190 -0.22 3.34 -18.51
C MET A 190 1.20 3.54 -19.10
N ARG A 191 1.86 4.63 -18.76
CA ARG A 191 3.21 5.00 -19.21
C ARG A 191 4.23 5.03 -18.09
N ALA A 192 3.76 5.06 -16.85
CA ALA A 192 4.58 5.20 -15.66
C ALA A 192 5.60 4.07 -15.52
N LYS A 193 6.82 4.44 -15.16
CA LYS A 193 7.85 3.53 -14.69
C LYS A 193 7.98 3.66 -13.19
N GLY A 194 8.17 2.53 -12.51
CA GLY A 194 8.42 2.52 -11.08
C GLY A 194 9.74 3.19 -10.73
N VAL A 195 9.73 4.00 -9.69
CA VAL A 195 10.92 4.66 -9.12
C VAL A 195 11.27 3.94 -7.81
N PRO A 196 12.53 3.53 -7.60
CA PRO A 196 12.96 2.90 -6.35
C PRO A 196 12.70 3.81 -5.16
N CYS A 197 12.19 3.23 -4.07
CA CYS A 197 11.80 3.94 -2.87
C CYS A 197 12.37 3.27 -1.63
N ALA A 198 12.92 4.08 -0.72
CA ALA A 198 13.29 3.70 0.64
C ALA A 198 12.56 4.59 1.66
N PHE A 199 12.26 4.04 2.83
CA PHE A 199 11.64 4.82 3.90
C PHE A 199 12.71 5.43 4.80
N ARG A 200 12.57 6.74 5.07
CA ARG A 200 13.52 7.53 5.86
C ARG A 200 13.81 6.91 7.21
N SER A 201 12.76 6.47 7.91
CA SER A 201 12.90 5.84 9.21
C SER A 201 11.68 4.99 9.52
N TYR A 202 11.91 3.84 10.08
CA TYR A 202 10.90 2.95 10.67
C TYR A 202 11.60 2.00 11.65
N GLU A 203 10.84 1.23 12.40
CA GLU A 203 11.40 0.25 13.32
C GLU A 203 10.96 -1.16 12.92
N VAL A 204 11.85 -2.12 13.09
CA VAL A 204 11.60 -3.54 12.86
C VAL A 204 11.78 -4.33 14.14
N MET A 205 10.96 -5.36 14.32
CA MET A 205 11.11 -6.27 15.46
C MET A 205 12.22 -7.27 15.15
N ARG A 206 13.31 -7.25 15.92
CA ARG A 206 14.42 -8.19 15.87
C ARG A 206 14.82 -8.61 17.27
N ASN A 207 15.06 -9.88 17.46
CA ASN A 207 15.53 -10.44 18.74
C ASN A 207 14.70 -10.00 19.97
N GLY A 208 13.38 -9.80 19.79
CA GLY A 208 12.46 -9.40 20.86
C GLY A 208 12.43 -7.89 21.16
N GLY A 209 13.18 -7.08 20.45
CA GLY A 209 13.22 -5.61 20.55
C GLY A 209 12.91 -4.90 19.24
N TRP A 210 12.57 -3.60 19.33
CA TRP A 210 12.41 -2.73 18.17
C TRP A 210 13.75 -2.09 17.83
N GLU A 211 14.21 -2.30 16.60
CA GLU A 211 15.43 -1.72 16.06
C GLU A 211 15.06 -0.69 14.99
N ARG A 212 15.64 0.49 15.06
CA ARG A 212 15.44 1.56 14.07
C ARG A 212 16.21 1.25 12.80
N VAL A 213 15.53 1.40 11.68
CA VAL A 213 16.08 1.32 10.33
C VAL A 213 15.97 2.70 9.70
N GLU A 214 17.05 3.19 9.11
CA GLU A 214 17.09 4.46 8.38
C GLU A 214 17.37 4.22 6.90
N ASN A 215 16.66 4.97 6.05
CA ASN A 215 16.74 4.89 4.59
C ASN A 215 16.63 3.45 4.08
N GLY A 216 15.71 2.69 4.68
CA GLY A 216 15.60 1.27 4.48
C GLY A 216 14.45 0.85 3.58
N VAL A 217 14.60 -0.36 3.03
CA VAL A 217 13.57 -1.06 2.25
C VAL A 217 13.10 -2.25 3.06
N PRO A 218 11.85 -2.25 3.58
CA PRO A 218 11.37 -3.36 4.40
C PRO A 218 11.24 -4.65 3.61
N ARG A 219 11.51 -5.76 4.27
CA ARG A 219 11.35 -7.11 3.74
C ARG A 219 10.04 -7.72 4.23
N LYS A 220 9.55 -8.74 3.53
CA LYS A 220 8.31 -9.44 3.88
C LYS A 220 8.31 -10.04 5.29
N VAL A 221 9.48 -10.41 5.81
CA VAL A 221 9.63 -10.96 7.16
C VAL A 221 9.65 -9.89 8.26
N ASP A 222 9.84 -8.62 7.89
CA ASP A 222 9.94 -7.53 8.84
C ASP A 222 8.56 -7.23 9.45
N ARG A 223 8.52 -7.16 10.77
CA ARG A 223 7.40 -6.58 11.52
C ARG A 223 7.71 -5.12 11.75
N ILE A 224 6.90 -4.26 11.17
CA ILE A 224 7.18 -2.84 11.08
C ILE A 224 6.35 -2.09 12.12
N ARG A 225 7.00 -1.12 12.78
CA ARG A 225 6.36 -0.07 13.57
C ARG A 225 6.84 1.29 13.09
N TYR A 226 5.90 2.22 12.98
CA TYR A 226 6.21 3.62 12.75
C TYR A 226 5.38 4.51 13.68
N PRO A 227 5.98 5.11 14.71
CA PRO A 227 5.26 5.93 15.69
C PRO A 227 4.82 7.29 15.12
N GLY A 228 5.31 7.65 13.94
CA GLY A 228 5.21 8.99 13.36
C GLY A 228 6.48 9.82 13.64
N VAL A 229 6.58 10.96 12.96
CA VAL A 229 7.62 11.93 13.28
C VAL A 229 7.27 12.55 14.63
N ALA A 230 8.19 12.56 15.58
CA ALA A 230 8.04 13.32 16.82
C ALA A 230 7.98 14.81 16.43
N THR A 231 6.85 15.46 16.70
CA THR A 231 6.65 16.91 16.53
C THR A 231 7.31 17.65 17.67
#